data_12fde4f819cea9fb883480b3ab212f02
#
_entry.id   12fde4f819cea9fb883480b3ab212f02
#
_cell.length_a   1.000
_cell.length_b   1.000
_cell.length_c   1.000
_cell.angle_alpha   90.00
_cell.angle_beta   90.00
_cell.angle_gamma   90.00
#
_symmetry.space_group_name_H-M   'P 1'
#
loop_
_entity.id
_entity.type
_entity.pdbx_description
1 polymer ?
#
loop_
_entity_poly.entity_id
_entity_poly.type
_entity_poly.pdbx_seq_one_letter_code
_entity_poly.pdbx_strand_id
1 'polypeptide(L)'
;MSEIAKAVGIAKTTAYRYLVEMNERGMISYDGHTIETPQIDKCVTGYFSAPIVGSIHCGDPETEEEHVEEYVSLPESIFGQGEFYILRATGDSMVDAGIEDKDLIVIRKQDTASVGDIVVALDEDSQNTLKTFDGIDDESGYAILRYENQEKYPDKVIRVRELVVQGVAKHVIKAL
;
A
#
# COMPACT_ATOMS: atom_id res chain seq x y z
N MET A 1 20.70 -14.62 26.15
CA MET A 1 21.18 -13.89 27.35
C MET A 1 22.41 -13.01 27.09
N SER A 2 23.52 -13.56 26.58
CA SER A 2 24.76 -12.79 26.31
C SER A 2 24.56 -11.66 25.29
N GLU A 3 23.73 -11.86 24.29
CA GLU A 3 23.43 -10.87 23.26
C GLU A 3 22.60 -9.69 23.80
N ILE A 4 21.58 -9.99 24.61
CA ILE A 4 20.77 -8.95 25.28
C ILE A 4 21.62 -8.08 26.19
N ALA A 5 22.44 -8.71 27.05
CA ALA A 5 23.33 -8.00 27.95
C ALA A 5 24.33 -7.09 27.19
N LYS A 6 24.83 -7.56 26.06
CA LYS A 6 25.71 -6.80 25.17
C LYS A 6 24.97 -5.65 24.46
N ALA A 7 23.77 -5.91 23.96
CA ALA A 7 22.96 -4.89 23.25
C ALA A 7 22.53 -3.74 24.17
N VAL A 8 22.23 -4.05 25.44
CA VAL A 8 21.79 -3.05 26.43
C VAL A 8 22.97 -2.46 27.24
N GLY A 9 24.20 -3.00 27.09
CA GLY A 9 25.38 -2.50 27.78
C GLY A 9 25.43 -2.79 29.28
N ILE A 10 24.80 -3.89 29.75
CA ILE A 10 24.73 -4.29 31.16
C ILE A 10 25.39 -5.65 31.40
N ALA A 11 25.71 -5.93 32.68
CA ALA A 11 26.26 -7.24 33.06
C ALA A 11 25.20 -8.36 32.87
N LYS A 12 25.64 -9.57 32.51
CA LYS A 12 24.76 -10.75 32.33
C LYS A 12 23.89 -11.03 33.56
N THR A 13 24.44 -10.89 34.75
CA THR A 13 23.73 -11.09 36.02
C THR A 13 22.62 -10.06 36.24
N THR A 14 22.86 -8.83 35.81
CA THR A 14 21.86 -7.76 35.85
C THR A 14 20.74 -8.00 34.81
N ALA A 15 21.10 -8.42 33.57
CA ALA A 15 20.14 -8.79 32.55
C ALA A 15 19.26 -9.96 33.01
N TYR A 16 19.84 -11.00 33.62
CA TYR A 16 19.10 -12.12 34.17
C TYR A 16 18.11 -11.72 35.24
N ARG A 17 18.54 -10.88 36.20
CA ARG A 17 17.64 -10.38 37.25
C ARG A 17 16.45 -9.60 36.69
N TYR A 18 16.65 -8.77 35.68
CA TYR A 18 15.55 -8.04 35.04
C TYR A 18 14.60 -8.98 34.31
N LEU A 19 15.11 -10.02 33.63
CA LEU A 19 14.23 -10.98 32.94
C LEU A 19 13.38 -11.79 33.93
N VAL A 20 13.95 -12.20 35.06
CA VAL A 20 13.19 -12.87 36.14
C VAL A 20 12.11 -11.94 36.69
N GLU A 21 12.45 -10.69 37.00
CA GLU A 21 11.50 -9.69 37.51
C GLU A 21 10.38 -9.38 36.50
N MET A 22 10.70 -9.26 35.21
CA MET A 22 9.70 -9.08 34.16
C MET A 22 8.79 -10.29 34.00
N ASN A 23 9.34 -11.51 34.14
CA ASN A 23 8.57 -12.74 34.12
C ASN A 23 7.61 -12.82 35.32
N GLU A 24 8.08 -12.49 36.54
CA GLU A 24 7.24 -12.46 37.75
C GLU A 24 6.11 -11.41 37.65
N ARG A 25 6.35 -10.31 36.93
CA ARG A 25 5.33 -9.29 36.68
C ARG A 25 4.40 -9.62 35.51
N GLY A 26 4.59 -10.77 34.87
CA GLY A 26 3.78 -11.20 33.71
C GLY A 26 3.99 -10.37 32.44
N MET A 27 5.09 -9.62 32.38
CA MET A 27 5.43 -8.81 31.21
C MET A 27 6.05 -9.66 30.08
N ILE A 28 6.69 -10.76 30.44
CA ILE A 28 7.27 -11.75 29.53
C ILE A 28 7.04 -13.14 30.11
N SER A 29 7.13 -14.17 29.27
CA SER A 29 7.33 -15.56 29.68
C SER A 29 8.79 -15.92 29.45
N TYR A 30 9.51 -16.33 30.50
CA TYR A 30 10.92 -16.69 30.43
C TYR A 30 11.17 -18.02 31.10
N ASP A 31 11.59 -19.03 30.33
CA ASP A 31 11.86 -20.40 30.76
C ASP A 31 13.33 -20.69 31.07
N GLY A 32 14.18 -19.68 31.03
CA GLY A 32 15.63 -19.80 31.19
C GLY A 32 16.39 -19.81 29.86
N HIS A 33 15.72 -20.05 28.75
CA HIS A 33 16.29 -20.12 27.40
C HIS A 33 15.58 -19.18 26.41
N THR A 34 14.26 -19.21 26.40
CA THR A 34 13.41 -18.48 25.47
C THR A 34 12.70 -17.33 26.19
N ILE A 35 12.54 -16.22 25.54
CA ILE A 35 11.75 -15.08 26.00
C ILE A 35 10.58 -14.91 25.06
N GLU A 36 9.37 -15.02 25.61
CA GLU A 36 8.13 -14.77 24.90
C GLU A 36 7.45 -13.55 25.54
N THR A 37 6.94 -12.66 24.73
CA THR A 37 6.14 -11.55 25.24
C THR A 37 4.68 -11.81 24.92
N PRO A 38 3.75 -11.61 25.86
CA PRO A 38 2.32 -11.84 25.63
C PRO A 38 1.73 -11.02 24.47
N GLN A 39 2.47 -10.00 24.02
CA GLN A 39 2.09 -9.15 22.89
C GLN A 39 2.68 -9.59 21.54
N ILE A 40 3.75 -10.40 21.55
CA ILE A 40 4.37 -10.86 20.29
C ILE A 40 3.44 -11.83 19.56
N ASP A 41 2.71 -12.72 20.26
CA ASP A 41 1.75 -13.62 19.65
C ASP A 41 0.54 -12.90 19.02
N LYS A 42 0.25 -11.67 19.42
CA LYS A 42 -0.79 -10.84 18.81
C LYS A 42 -0.30 -10.00 17.62
N CYS A 43 1.00 -9.92 17.43
CA CYS A 43 1.66 -9.10 16.40
C CYS A 43 2.42 -9.92 15.36
N VAL A 44 2.11 -11.21 15.18
CA VAL A 44 2.63 -12.00 14.05
C VAL A 44 1.77 -11.74 12.81
N THR A 45 1.64 -10.49 12.46
CA THR A 45 1.23 -10.13 11.12
C THR A 45 2.49 -9.72 10.38
N GLY A 46 2.75 -10.35 9.24
CA GLY A 46 3.77 -9.87 8.33
C GLY A 46 3.52 -8.39 8.03
N TYR A 47 4.59 -7.67 7.88
CA TYR A 47 4.56 -6.31 7.35
C TYR A 47 5.32 -6.31 6.05
N PHE A 48 4.83 -5.56 5.08
CA PHE A 48 5.56 -5.29 3.85
C PHE A 48 5.86 -3.79 3.73
N SER A 49 6.90 -3.46 3.00
CA SER A 49 7.26 -2.08 2.71
C SER A 49 6.60 -1.64 1.40
N ALA A 50 5.84 -0.55 1.44
CA ALA A 50 5.22 0.06 0.27
C ALA A 50 5.79 1.46 0.04
N PRO A 51 6.29 1.78 -1.17
CA PRO A 51 6.72 3.14 -1.50
C PRO A 51 5.50 4.06 -1.66
N ILE A 52 5.61 5.29 -1.16
CA ILE A 52 4.71 6.38 -1.53
C ILE A 52 5.31 7.07 -2.76
N VAL A 53 4.53 7.13 -3.82
CA VAL A 53 4.92 7.77 -5.07
C VAL A 53 4.04 8.99 -5.32
N GLY A 54 4.65 10.13 -5.57
CA GLY A 54 3.93 11.39 -5.81
C GLY A 54 3.25 11.43 -7.19
N SER A 55 3.94 10.91 -8.19
CA SER A 55 3.40 10.72 -9.54
C SER A 55 4.13 9.54 -10.18
N ILE A 56 3.39 8.68 -10.86
CA ILE A 56 3.99 7.60 -11.64
C ILE A 56 4.24 8.15 -13.04
N HIS A 57 5.49 8.24 -13.46
CA HIS A 57 5.84 8.51 -14.84
C HIS A 57 6.05 7.17 -15.54
N CYS A 58 5.52 7.06 -16.75
CA CYS A 58 5.69 5.87 -17.57
C CYS A 58 7.03 5.93 -18.25
N GLY A 59 7.86 4.98 -17.97
CA GLY A 59 9.15 4.81 -18.56
C GLY A 59 9.83 3.56 -18.03
N ASP A 60 11.06 3.32 -18.42
CA ASP A 60 11.86 2.18 -18.02
C ASP A 60 11.81 1.94 -16.49
N PRO A 61 11.89 0.65 -16.07
CA PRO A 61 11.92 0.28 -14.64
C PRO A 61 13.03 0.98 -13.82
N GLU A 62 14.05 1.52 -14.48
CA GLU A 62 15.13 2.28 -13.85
C GLU A 62 14.70 3.67 -13.34
N THR A 63 13.54 4.18 -13.77
CA THR A 63 13.03 5.50 -13.37
C THR A 63 11.99 5.45 -12.24
N GLU A 64 11.53 4.25 -11.82
CA GLU A 64 10.57 4.11 -10.72
C GLU A 64 11.17 4.56 -9.36
N GLU A 65 12.49 4.45 -9.16
CA GLU A 65 13.16 4.82 -7.90
C GLU A 65 13.32 6.35 -7.71
N GLU A 66 13.28 7.14 -8.77
CA GLU A 66 13.52 8.59 -8.70
C GLU A 66 12.35 9.40 -8.11
N HIS A 67 11.15 8.80 -7.97
CA HIS A 67 9.94 9.51 -7.52
C HIS A 67 9.34 8.96 -6.21
N VAL A 68 10.07 8.09 -5.51
CA VAL A 68 9.66 7.60 -4.19
C VAL A 68 9.87 8.70 -3.16
N GLU A 69 8.77 9.15 -2.54
CA GLU A 69 8.80 10.14 -1.46
C GLU A 69 9.27 9.49 -0.16
N GLU A 70 8.69 8.34 0.18
CA GLU A 70 8.87 7.67 1.45
C GLU A 70 8.51 6.17 1.32
N TYR A 71 9.01 5.35 2.24
CA TYR A 71 8.56 3.96 2.41
C TYR A 71 7.79 3.83 3.71
N VAL A 72 6.61 3.21 3.65
CA VAL A 72 5.79 2.91 4.83
C VAL A 72 5.62 1.41 5.01
N SER A 73 5.53 0.98 6.27
CA SER A 73 5.25 -0.42 6.61
C SER A 73 3.76 -0.64 6.76
N LEU A 74 3.20 -1.52 5.95
CA LEU A 74 1.77 -1.88 5.98
C LEU A 74 1.59 -3.32 6.48
N PRO A 75 0.61 -3.58 7.39
CA PRO A 75 0.34 -4.93 7.89
C PRO A 75 -0.40 -5.79 6.85
N GLU A 76 0.13 -6.98 6.57
CA GLU A 76 -0.50 -7.96 5.66
C GLU A 76 -1.91 -8.37 6.11
N SER A 77 -2.18 -8.35 7.41
CA SER A 77 -3.50 -8.68 7.98
C SER A 77 -4.62 -7.72 7.55
N ILE A 78 -4.28 -6.50 7.16
CA ILE A 78 -5.24 -5.48 6.72
C ILE A 78 -5.24 -5.40 5.20
N PHE A 79 -4.06 -5.35 4.58
CA PHE A 79 -3.91 -5.05 3.16
C PHE A 79 -3.80 -6.31 2.29
N GLY A 80 -3.57 -7.49 2.90
CA GLY A 80 -3.34 -8.74 2.20
C GLY A 80 -1.89 -8.89 1.74
N GLN A 81 -1.63 -9.97 0.99
CA GLN A 81 -0.32 -10.27 0.43
C GLN A 81 -0.23 -9.79 -1.02
N GLY A 82 0.96 -9.34 -1.43
CA GLY A 82 1.23 -8.90 -2.79
C GLY A 82 2.26 -7.77 -2.83
N GLU A 83 2.51 -7.28 -4.01
CA GLU A 83 3.28 -6.05 -4.21
C GLU A 83 2.33 -4.86 -4.20
N PHE A 84 2.66 -3.86 -3.39
CA PHE A 84 1.86 -2.66 -3.25
C PHE A 84 2.74 -1.41 -3.33
N TYR A 85 2.14 -0.37 -3.85
CA TYR A 85 2.64 1.00 -3.73
C TYR A 85 1.50 1.93 -3.32
N ILE A 86 1.84 3.12 -2.87
CA ILE A 86 0.86 4.12 -2.46
C ILE A 86 0.97 5.30 -3.40
N LEU A 87 -0.16 5.68 -3.98
CA LEU A 87 -0.28 6.85 -4.85
C LEU A 87 -0.95 7.99 -4.08
N ARG A 88 -0.40 9.19 -4.19
CA ARG A 88 -1.09 10.39 -3.73
C ARG A 88 -2.05 10.88 -4.81
N ALA A 89 -3.35 10.91 -4.48
CA ALA A 89 -4.36 11.42 -5.38
C ALA A 89 -4.14 12.89 -5.70
N THR A 90 -4.38 13.25 -6.95
CA THR A 90 -4.34 14.65 -7.41
C THR A 90 -5.59 14.95 -8.22
N GLY A 91 -6.28 16.03 -7.84
CA GLY A 91 -7.49 16.48 -8.51
C GLY A 91 -8.76 15.81 -7.95
N ASP A 92 -9.85 16.01 -8.69
CA ASP A 92 -11.21 15.71 -8.24
C ASP A 92 -11.97 14.72 -9.13
N SER A 93 -11.28 14.03 -10.01
CA SER A 93 -11.91 13.15 -11.01
C SER A 93 -12.57 11.89 -10.44
N MET A 94 -12.33 11.55 -9.16
CA MET A 94 -12.74 10.31 -8.51
C MET A 94 -13.51 10.53 -7.19
N VAL A 95 -14.09 11.72 -6.99
CA VAL A 95 -14.74 12.08 -5.72
C VAL A 95 -15.99 11.25 -5.43
N ASP A 96 -16.76 10.86 -6.45
CA ASP A 96 -17.95 10.00 -6.28
C ASP A 96 -17.56 8.56 -5.90
N ALA A 97 -16.32 8.16 -6.18
CA ALA A 97 -15.74 6.91 -5.67
C ALA A 97 -15.12 7.07 -4.27
N GLY A 98 -15.27 8.23 -3.65
CA GLY A 98 -14.73 8.53 -2.33
C GLY A 98 -13.25 8.82 -2.31
N ILE A 99 -12.63 9.20 -3.44
CA ILE A 99 -11.21 9.57 -3.53
C ILE A 99 -11.13 11.07 -3.79
N GLU A 100 -10.53 11.79 -2.85
CA GLU A 100 -10.35 13.23 -2.89
C GLU A 100 -8.90 13.62 -3.12
N ASP A 101 -8.68 14.91 -3.44
CA ASP A 101 -7.32 15.45 -3.61
C ASP A 101 -6.48 15.23 -2.34
N LYS A 102 -5.24 14.76 -2.52
CA LYS A 102 -4.27 14.40 -1.47
C LYS A 102 -4.55 13.13 -0.68
N ASP A 103 -5.61 12.39 -0.93
CA ASP A 103 -5.79 11.06 -0.36
C ASP A 103 -4.62 10.14 -0.74
N LEU A 104 -4.29 9.21 0.14
CA LEU A 104 -3.31 8.16 -0.14
C LEU A 104 -4.05 6.89 -0.57
N ILE A 105 -3.75 6.40 -1.74
CA ILE A 105 -4.42 5.24 -2.33
C ILE A 105 -3.43 4.07 -2.35
N VAL A 106 -3.79 2.99 -1.67
CA VAL A 106 -3.00 1.75 -1.68
C VAL A 106 -3.35 0.96 -2.93
N ILE A 107 -2.39 0.86 -3.83
CA ILE A 107 -2.50 0.20 -5.12
C ILE A 107 -1.82 -1.16 -5.05
N ARG A 108 -2.53 -2.21 -5.45
CA ARG A 108 -1.92 -3.52 -5.69
C ARG A 108 -1.34 -3.54 -7.09
N LYS A 109 -0.05 -3.82 -7.22
CA LYS A 109 0.64 -3.94 -8.51
C LYS A 109 0.14 -5.20 -9.23
N GLN A 110 -0.49 -5.02 -10.35
CA GLN A 110 -0.99 -6.08 -11.24
C GLN A 110 -1.28 -5.48 -12.61
N ASP A 111 -1.22 -6.32 -13.65
CA ASP A 111 -1.40 -5.95 -15.05
C ASP A 111 -2.80 -6.23 -15.60
N THR A 112 -3.68 -6.77 -14.77
CA THR A 112 -5.06 -7.12 -15.12
C THR A 112 -6.06 -6.41 -14.21
N ALA A 113 -7.24 -6.12 -14.75
CA ALA A 113 -8.35 -5.50 -14.01
C ALA A 113 -9.69 -6.13 -14.43
N SER A 114 -10.64 -6.08 -13.52
CA SER A 114 -12.04 -6.42 -13.78
C SER A 114 -12.87 -5.17 -13.97
N VAL A 115 -13.97 -5.29 -14.68
CA VAL A 115 -14.94 -4.18 -14.82
C VAL A 115 -15.42 -3.71 -13.45
N GLY A 116 -15.34 -2.41 -13.22
CA GLY A 116 -15.64 -1.77 -11.94
C GLY A 116 -14.42 -1.56 -11.04
N ASP A 117 -13.26 -2.13 -11.36
CA ASP A 117 -12.04 -1.84 -10.62
C ASP A 117 -11.59 -0.39 -10.86
N ILE A 118 -11.11 0.25 -9.80
CA ILE A 118 -10.40 1.54 -9.92
C ILE A 118 -8.94 1.22 -10.22
N VAL A 119 -8.48 1.63 -11.39
CA VAL A 119 -7.17 1.28 -11.93
C VAL A 119 -6.25 2.48 -12.05
N VAL A 120 -4.96 2.24 -11.84
CA VAL A 120 -3.90 3.11 -12.36
C VAL A 120 -3.54 2.57 -13.73
N ALA A 121 -3.76 3.38 -14.75
CA ALA A 121 -3.53 2.99 -16.14
C ALA A 121 -2.86 4.13 -16.91
N LEU A 122 -2.25 3.78 -18.06
CA LEU A 122 -1.74 4.76 -19.01
C LEU A 122 -2.87 5.24 -19.93
N ASP A 123 -2.94 6.55 -20.12
CA ASP A 123 -3.76 7.12 -21.17
C ASP A 123 -3.01 7.10 -22.53
N GLU A 124 -3.64 7.65 -23.59
CA GLU A 124 -3.04 7.70 -24.93
C GLU A 124 -1.76 8.53 -25.03
N ASP A 125 -1.58 9.48 -24.12
CA ASP A 125 -0.38 10.32 -24.01
C ASP A 125 0.70 9.68 -23.11
N SER A 126 0.50 8.41 -22.73
CA SER A 126 1.37 7.67 -21.80
C SER A 126 1.46 8.33 -20.43
N GLN A 127 0.42 9.03 -19.98
CA GLN A 127 0.32 9.60 -18.65
C GLN A 127 -0.48 8.68 -17.73
N ASN A 128 -0.05 8.61 -16.49
CA ASN A 128 -0.77 7.86 -15.47
C ASN A 128 -2.08 8.53 -15.13
N THR A 129 -3.13 7.74 -15.13
CA THR A 129 -4.47 8.17 -14.72
C THR A 129 -5.09 7.18 -13.76
N LEU A 130 -5.84 7.68 -12.78
CA LEU A 130 -6.65 6.87 -11.87
C LEU A 130 -8.11 7.01 -12.30
N LYS A 131 -8.73 5.91 -12.75
CA LYS A 131 -10.10 5.88 -13.26
C LYS A 131 -10.76 4.53 -12.96
N THR A 132 -12.08 4.48 -13.06
CA THR A 132 -12.83 3.23 -13.04
C THR A 132 -12.75 2.57 -14.40
N PHE A 133 -12.31 1.31 -14.45
CA PHE A 133 -12.34 0.51 -15.66
C PHE A 133 -13.76 0.03 -15.93
N ASP A 134 -14.35 0.47 -17.03
CA ASP A 134 -15.76 0.21 -17.38
C ASP A 134 -15.91 -0.90 -18.45
N GLY A 135 -14.81 -1.56 -18.80
CA GLY A 135 -14.78 -2.64 -19.76
C GLY A 135 -14.17 -2.26 -21.10
N ILE A 136 -14.38 -3.13 -22.07
CA ILE A 136 -13.95 -2.95 -23.46
C ILE A 136 -15.21 -2.76 -24.31
N ASP A 137 -15.23 -1.72 -25.11
CA ASP A 137 -16.30 -1.44 -26.06
C ASP A 137 -16.27 -2.49 -27.19
N ASP A 138 -17.37 -3.21 -27.36
CA ASP A 138 -17.47 -4.34 -28.30
C ASP A 138 -17.34 -3.92 -29.78
N GLU A 139 -17.69 -2.67 -30.12
CA GLU A 139 -17.65 -2.18 -31.50
C GLU A 139 -16.27 -1.66 -31.87
N SER A 140 -15.65 -0.90 -30.99
CA SER A 140 -14.35 -0.27 -31.25
C SER A 140 -13.16 -1.08 -30.74
N GLY A 141 -13.38 -1.97 -29.76
CA GLY A 141 -12.34 -2.72 -29.08
C GLY A 141 -11.51 -1.87 -28.10
N TYR A 142 -11.94 -0.63 -27.82
CA TYR A 142 -11.24 0.26 -26.91
C TYR A 142 -11.64 0.01 -25.45
N ALA A 143 -10.67 0.07 -24.57
CA ALA A 143 -10.92 0.08 -23.14
C ALA A 143 -11.53 1.43 -22.73
N ILE A 144 -12.52 1.38 -21.84
CA ILE A 144 -13.23 2.55 -21.34
C ILE A 144 -12.82 2.80 -19.89
N LEU A 145 -12.29 4.00 -19.64
CA LEU A 145 -11.91 4.47 -18.32
C LEU A 145 -12.83 5.64 -17.94
N ARG A 146 -13.66 5.45 -16.91
CA ARG A 146 -14.70 6.39 -16.50
C ARG A 146 -14.26 7.28 -15.36
N TYR A 147 -14.66 8.54 -15.43
CA TYR A 147 -14.54 9.50 -14.33
C TYR A 147 -15.61 9.23 -13.27
N GLU A 148 -15.25 9.35 -12.01
CA GLU A 148 -16.17 9.27 -10.87
C GLU A 148 -16.35 10.66 -10.25
N ASN A 149 -16.90 11.58 -11.04
CA ASN A 149 -17.34 12.90 -10.62
C ASN A 149 -18.39 13.40 -11.61
N GLN A 150 -19.64 13.02 -11.38
CA GLN A 150 -20.75 13.31 -12.29
C GLN A 150 -21.12 14.80 -12.30
N GLU A 151 -20.86 15.53 -11.23
CA GLU A 151 -21.13 16.97 -11.18
C GLU A 151 -20.23 17.74 -12.15
N LYS A 152 -18.92 17.43 -12.15
CA LYS A 152 -17.93 18.17 -12.95
C LYS A 152 -17.66 17.54 -14.33
N TYR A 153 -17.76 16.22 -14.41
CA TYR A 153 -17.44 15.43 -15.60
C TYR A 153 -18.58 14.46 -15.95
N PRO A 154 -19.79 14.96 -16.23
CA PRO A 154 -20.94 14.10 -16.53
C PRO A 154 -20.63 13.18 -17.72
N ASP A 155 -20.77 11.87 -17.51
CA ASP A 155 -20.56 10.82 -18.51
C ASP A 155 -19.20 10.85 -19.22
N LYS A 156 -18.21 11.54 -18.67
CA LYS A 156 -16.89 11.64 -19.25
C LYS A 156 -16.13 10.32 -19.12
N VAL A 157 -15.61 9.85 -20.24
CA VAL A 157 -14.75 8.67 -20.33
C VAL A 157 -13.50 8.96 -21.16
N ILE A 158 -12.45 8.20 -20.86
CA ILE A 158 -11.26 8.10 -21.73
C ILE A 158 -11.37 6.77 -22.46
N ARG A 159 -11.15 6.78 -23.77
CA ARG A 159 -11.06 5.57 -24.57
C ARG A 159 -9.59 5.33 -24.91
N VAL A 160 -9.09 4.14 -24.55
CA VAL A 160 -7.69 3.78 -24.71
C VAL A 160 -7.63 2.56 -25.64
N ARG A 161 -6.86 2.69 -26.71
CA ARG A 161 -6.74 1.61 -27.71
C ARG A 161 -6.03 0.38 -27.15
N GLU A 162 -5.02 0.61 -26.31
CA GLU A 162 -4.26 -0.44 -25.64
C GLU A 162 -4.19 -0.08 -24.14
N LEU A 163 -4.93 -0.83 -23.33
CA LEU A 163 -4.97 -0.59 -21.89
C LEU A 163 -3.73 -1.18 -21.23
N VAL A 164 -2.91 -0.33 -20.67
CA VAL A 164 -1.79 -0.73 -19.81
C VAL A 164 -2.17 -0.47 -18.35
N VAL A 165 -2.52 -1.51 -17.62
CA VAL A 165 -2.83 -1.45 -16.20
C VAL A 165 -1.52 -1.58 -15.40
N GLN A 166 -1.27 -0.65 -14.50
CA GLN A 166 -0.12 -0.67 -13.58
C GLN A 166 -0.49 -1.17 -12.20
N GLY A 167 -1.77 -1.14 -11.87
CA GLY A 167 -2.28 -1.64 -10.62
C GLY A 167 -3.74 -1.29 -10.39
N VAL A 168 -4.29 -1.89 -9.33
CA VAL A 168 -5.69 -1.74 -8.92
C VAL A 168 -5.74 -1.16 -7.51
N ALA A 169 -6.54 -0.11 -7.31
CA ALA A 169 -6.76 0.49 -6.01
C ALA A 169 -7.50 -0.49 -5.08
N LYS A 170 -6.99 -0.66 -3.88
CA LYS A 170 -7.58 -1.55 -2.87
C LYS A 170 -8.07 -0.81 -1.64
N HIS A 171 -7.38 0.24 -1.23
CA HIS A 171 -7.75 1.02 -0.05
C HIS A 171 -7.47 2.50 -0.27
N VAL A 172 -8.23 3.33 0.42
CA VAL A 172 -8.00 4.78 0.50
C VAL A 172 -7.73 5.14 1.95
N ILE A 173 -6.64 5.87 2.19
CA ILE A 173 -6.26 6.40 3.50
C ILE A 173 -6.51 7.89 3.46
N LYS A 174 -7.38 8.37 4.33
CA LYS A 174 -7.76 9.78 4.45
C LYS A 174 -7.24 10.40 5.74
N ALA A 175 -6.79 11.64 5.68
CA ALA A 175 -6.65 12.47 6.87
C ALA A 175 -8.05 12.99 7.26
N LEU A 176 -8.37 12.92 8.56
CA LEU A 176 -9.60 13.47 9.13
C LEU A 176 -9.46 14.96 9.46
#